data_eeae8fe04e8e21672642a1b4f64b1774
#
_entry.id   eeae8fe04e8e21672642a1b4f64b1774
#
_cell.length_a   1.000
_cell.length_b   1.000
_cell.length_c   1.000
_cell.angle_alpha   90.00
_cell.angle_beta   90.00
_cell.angle_gamma   90.00
#
_symmetry.space_group_name_H-M   'P 1'
#
loop_
_entity.id
_entity.type
_entity.pdbx_description
1 polymer ?
#
loop_
_entity_poly.entity_id
_entity_poly.type
_entity_poly.pdbx_seq_one_letter_code
_entity_poly.pdbx_strand_id
1 'polypeptide(L)'
;MLKVEIDTRARAVALRVAHSEPCIDSRLLAHHLGIQHKNVIESIGKYADQFMSFGKVAFQTEPLPSGQKEKFALLNEDQSFLLLSLSRNTD
;
A
#
# COMPACT_ATOMS: atom_id res chain seq x y z
N MET A 1 18.14 -3.98 12.57
CA MET A 1 17.36 -4.43 11.97
C MET A 1 16.84 -5.60 12.33
N LEU A 2 17.17 -6.19 13.04
CA LEU A 2 16.75 -7.31 13.30
C LEU A 2 15.58 -7.34 14.02
N LYS A 3 15.13 -6.38 14.68
CA LYS A 3 14.00 -6.43 15.24
C LYS A 3 13.01 -6.78 14.31
N VAL A 4 13.23 -6.67 13.15
CA VAL A 4 12.34 -7.09 12.16
C VAL A 4 11.90 -8.45 12.42
N GLU A 5 12.75 -9.31 12.91
CA GLU A 5 12.39 -10.61 13.06
C GLU A 5 11.42 -10.80 14.14
N ILE A 6 11.40 -10.03 15.13
CA ILE A 6 10.51 -10.22 16.19
C ILE A 6 9.11 -10.06 15.75
N ASP A 7 8.83 -9.11 14.91
CA ASP A 7 7.51 -8.92 14.42
C ASP A 7 7.21 -9.66 13.19
N THR A 8 8.07 -10.52 12.77
CA THR A 8 7.94 -11.18 11.51
C THR A 8 6.61 -11.78 11.27
N ARG A 9 6.02 -12.46 12.23
CA ARG A 9 4.83 -13.10 11.96
C ARG A 9 3.78 -12.14 11.67
N ALA A 10 3.58 -11.11 12.43
CA ALA A 10 2.56 -10.15 12.20
C ALA A 10 2.89 -9.36 10.95
N ARG A 11 4.14 -9.03 10.75
CA ARG A 11 4.49 -8.28 9.60
C ARG A 11 4.49 -9.05 8.34
N ALA A 12 4.71 -10.31 8.38
CA ALA A 12 4.70 -11.13 7.19
C ALA A 12 3.35 -11.10 6.52
N VAL A 13 2.29 -10.81 7.25
CA VAL A 13 0.98 -10.73 6.66
C VAL A 13 0.83 -9.42 5.91
N ALA A 14 1.45 -8.36 6.38
CA ALA A 14 1.30 -7.04 5.81
C ALA A 14 2.42 -6.63 4.90
N LEU A 15 3.64 -7.03 5.25
CA LEU A 15 4.79 -6.58 4.51
C LEU A 15 5.13 -7.53 3.40
N ARG A 16 5.29 -7.02 2.22
CA ARG A 16 5.62 -7.80 1.06
C ARG A 16 6.86 -7.24 0.40
N VAL A 17 7.38 -7.95 -0.59
CA VAL A 17 8.55 -7.48 -1.30
C VAL A 17 8.18 -7.32 -2.76
N ALA A 18 8.43 -6.15 -3.31
CA ALA A 18 8.22 -5.90 -4.72
C ALA A 18 9.39 -5.09 -5.22
N HIS A 19 9.94 -5.47 -6.36
CA HIS A 19 11.08 -4.77 -6.96
C HIS A 19 12.24 -4.71 -5.97
N SER A 20 12.44 -5.78 -5.21
CA SER A 20 13.55 -5.92 -4.30
C SER A 20 13.50 -4.99 -3.11
N GLU A 21 12.35 -4.43 -2.77
CA GLU A 21 12.26 -3.61 -1.57
C GLU A 21 10.98 -3.97 -0.82
N PRO A 22 10.97 -3.76 0.48
CA PRO A 22 9.80 -4.08 1.28
C PRO A 22 8.67 -3.12 0.97
N CYS A 23 7.47 -3.64 0.88
CA CYS A 23 6.30 -2.86 0.57
C CYS A 23 5.17 -3.22 1.51
N ILE A 24 4.20 -2.32 1.63
CA ILE A 24 3.03 -2.58 2.44
C ILE A 24 1.82 -2.62 1.51
N ASP A 25 0.88 -3.49 1.81
CA ASP A 25 -0.35 -3.64 1.06
C ASP A 25 -1.23 -2.41 1.27
N SER A 26 -1.71 -1.82 0.18
CA SER A 26 -2.49 -0.60 0.26
C SER A 26 -3.79 -0.79 1.05
N ARG A 27 -4.33 -2.01 1.10
CA ARG A 27 -5.54 -2.27 1.88
C ARG A 27 -5.26 -2.13 3.36
N LEU A 28 -4.10 -2.60 3.81
CA LEU A 28 -3.74 -2.49 5.20
C LEU A 28 -3.45 -1.03 5.55
N LEU A 29 -2.81 -0.32 4.65
CA LEU A 29 -2.51 1.07 4.88
C LEU A 29 -3.80 1.88 4.97
N ALA A 30 -4.77 1.59 4.12
CA ALA A 30 -6.06 2.25 4.18
C ALA A 30 -6.74 2.01 5.53
N HIS A 31 -6.63 0.79 6.01
CA HIS A 31 -7.24 0.44 7.30
C HIS A 31 -6.60 1.26 8.41
N HIS A 32 -5.28 1.36 8.42
CA HIS A 32 -4.59 2.12 9.44
C HIS A 32 -4.87 3.62 9.35
N LEU A 33 -5.09 4.12 8.17
CA LEU A 33 -5.38 5.54 8.00
C LEU A 33 -6.86 5.87 8.21
N GLY A 34 -7.70 4.85 8.33
CA GLY A 34 -9.12 5.07 8.55
C GLY A 34 -9.84 5.58 7.32
N ILE A 35 -9.36 5.25 6.13
CA ILE A 35 -10.01 5.69 4.90
C ILE A 35 -10.38 4.48 4.07
N GLN A 36 -11.28 4.66 3.12
CA GLN A 36 -11.71 3.56 2.28
C GLN A 36 -10.65 3.22 1.25
N HIS A 37 -10.47 1.93 1.01
CA HIS A 37 -9.43 1.50 0.08
C HIS A 37 -9.66 2.04 -1.33
N LYS A 38 -10.90 2.21 -1.75
CA LYS A 38 -11.13 2.75 -3.08
C LYS A 38 -10.57 4.15 -3.19
N ASN A 39 -10.58 4.92 -2.10
CA ASN A 39 -10.03 6.27 -2.13
C ASN A 39 -8.51 6.21 -2.25
N VAL A 40 -7.89 5.19 -1.66
CA VAL A 40 -6.45 5.01 -1.78
C VAL A 40 -6.09 4.72 -3.24
N ILE A 41 -6.83 3.82 -3.87
CA ILE A 41 -6.56 3.49 -5.26
C ILE A 41 -6.77 4.71 -6.17
N GLU A 42 -7.80 5.50 -5.91
CA GLU A 42 -8.05 6.69 -6.69
C GLU A 42 -6.91 7.70 -6.50
N SER A 43 -6.40 7.85 -5.29
CA SER A 43 -5.31 8.78 -5.04
C SER A 43 -4.05 8.36 -5.77
N ILE A 44 -3.76 7.05 -5.77
CA ILE A 44 -2.59 6.55 -6.47
C ILE A 44 -2.70 6.86 -7.96
N GLY A 45 -3.89 6.71 -8.53
CA GLY A 45 -4.08 7.03 -9.93
C GLY A 45 -4.02 8.53 -10.21
N LYS A 46 -4.59 9.34 -9.32
CA LYS A 46 -4.62 10.77 -9.51
C LYS A 46 -3.23 11.38 -9.41
N TYR A 47 -2.42 10.87 -8.50
CA TYR A 47 -1.07 11.39 -8.30
C TYR A 47 -0.02 10.38 -8.76
N ALA A 48 -0.33 9.66 -9.83
CA ALA A 48 0.53 8.58 -10.30
C ALA A 48 1.97 9.02 -10.53
N ASP A 49 2.16 10.20 -11.11
CA ASP A 49 3.52 10.65 -11.38
C ASP A 49 4.32 10.83 -10.10
N GLN A 50 3.67 11.32 -9.05
CA GLN A 50 4.38 11.51 -7.79
C GLN A 50 4.70 10.17 -7.15
N PHE A 51 3.76 9.22 -7.19
CA PHE A 51 4.04 7.90 -6.62
C PHE A 51 5.16 7.21 -7.39
N MET A 52 5.18 7.35 -8.71
CA MET A 52 6.20 6.70 -9.49
C MET A 52 7.56 7.35 -9.37
N SER A 53 7.62 8.59 -8.90
CA SER A 53 8.91 9.22 -8.69
C SER A 53 9.66 8.56 -7.53
N PHE A 54 8.96 7.81 -6.68
CA PHE A 54 9.60 7.09 -5.57
C PHE A 54 9.77 5.60 -5.88
N GLY A 55 9.49 5.22 -7.11
CA GLY A 55 9.60 3.82 -7.51
C GLY A 55 8.36 3.36 -8.22
N LYS A 56 8.44 2.24 -8.90
CA LYS A 56 7.31 1.72 -9.64
C LYS A 56 6.29 1.15 -8.67
N VAL A 57 5.03 1.50 -8.86
CA VAL A 57 3.96 0.97 -8.03
C VAL A 57 3.56 -0.39 -8.57
N ALA A 58 3.58 -1.40 -7.72
CA ALA A 58 3.20 -2.74 -8.13
C ALA A 58 1.74 -2.97 -7.79
N PHE A 59 0.91 -3.23 -8.80
CA PHE A 59 -0.49 -3.53 -8.59
C PHE A 59 -0.72 -5.03 -8.69
N GLN A 60 -1.59 -5.54 -7.86
CA GLN A 60 -1.93 -6.95 -7.88
C GLN A 60 -3.44 -7.10 -7.71
N THR A 61 -3.98 -8.28 -8.00
CA THR A 61 -5.38 -8.55 -7.78
C THR A 61 -5.51 -9.84 -6.99
N GLU A 62 -6.57 -9.92 -6.23
CA GLU A 62 -6.82 -11.08 -5.40
C GLU A 62 -8.30 -11.40 -5.47
N PRO A 63 -8.68 -12.68 -5.65
CA PRO A 63 -10.10 -13.00 -5.72
C PRO A 63 -10.76 -12.86 -4.36
N LEU A 64 -11.99 -12.40 -4.36
CA LEU A 64 -12.79 -12.28 -3.14
C LEU A 64 -13.74 -13.45 -3.05
N PRO A 65 -14.26 -13.74 -1.88
CA PRO A 65 -15.24 -14.82 -1.74
C PRO A 65 -16.45 -14.65 -2.62
N SER A 66 -16.78 -13.42 -2.99
CA SER A 66 -17.92 -13.15 -3.84
C SER A 66 -17.67 -13.51 -5.30
N GLY A 67 -16.44 -13.86 -5.64
CA GLY A 67 -16.10 -14.16 -7.03
C GLY A 67 -15.51 -12.97 -7.77
N GLN A 68 -15.57 -11.80 -7.19
CA GLN A 68 -14.98 -10.63 -7.82
C GLN A 68 -13.50 -10.57 -7.45
N LYS A 69 -12.75 -9.72 -8.13
CA LYS A 69 -11.35 -9.55 -7.84
C LYS A 69 -11.11 -8.19 -7.26
N GLU A 70 -10.24 -8.12 -6.28
CA GLU A 70 -9.89 -6.87 -5.65
C GLU A 70 -8.50 -6.45 -6.10
N LYS A 71 -8.37 -5.22 -6.58
CA LYS A 71 -7.08 -4.69 -7.00
C LYS A 71 -6.48 -3.97 -5.83
N PHE A 72 -5.19 -4.16 -5.59
CA PHE A 72 -4.49 -3.44 -4.54
C PHE A 72 -3.08 -3.14 -5.01
N ALA A 73 -2.40 -2.28 -4.28
CA ALA A 73 -1.06 -1.85 -4.62
C ALA A 73 -0.10 -2.20 -3.52
N LEU A 74 1.16 -2.41 -3.87
CA LEU A 74 2.22 -2.60 -2.90
C LEU A 74 3.05 -1.33 -2.93
N LEU A 75 3.10 -0.62 -1.81
CA LEU A 75 3.74 0.68 -1.73
C LEU A 75 4.98 0.59 -0.87
N ASN A 76 6.07 1.20 -1.33
CA ASN A 76 7.29 1.23 -0.53
C ASN A 76 7.13 2.31 0.54
N GLU A 77 8.17 2.51 1.33
CA GLU A 77 8.10 3.42 2.44
C GLU A 77 7.80 4.86 1.99
N ASP A 78 8.49 5.33 0.98
CA ASP A 78 8.29 6.69 0.51
C ASP A 78 6.90 6.89 -0.06
N GLN A 79 6.41 5.90 -0.79
CA GLN A 79 5.07 5.98 -1.36
C GLN A 79 4.02 5.95 -0.25
N SER A 80 4.29 5.21 0.81
CA SER A 80 3.37 5.17 1.94
C SER A 80 3.31 6.52 2.65
N PHE A 81 4.45 7.20 2.79
CA PHE A 81 4.46 8.52 3.37
C PHE A 81 3.74 9.53 2.47
N LEU A 82 3.89 9.38 1.17
CA LEU A 82 3.19 10.25 0.24
C LEU A 82 1.69 10.08 0.42
N LEU A 83 1.22 8.83 0.51
CA LEU A 83 -0.20 8.58 0.69
C LEU A 83 -0.69 9.20 2.00
N LEU A 84 0.10 9.08 3.06
CA LEU A 84 -0.27 9.65 4.34
C LEU A 84 -0.42 11.17 4.21
N SER A 85 0.50 11.80 3.53
CA SER A 85 0.43 13.24 3.31
C SER A 85 -0.81 13.63 2.55
N LEU A 86 -1.12 12.90 1.50
CA LEU A 86 -2.28 13.21 0.68
C LEU A 86 -3.57 13.02 1.47
N SER A 87 -3.63 11.98 2.30
CA SER A 87 -4.84 11.73 3.05
C SER A 87 -5.06 12.78 4.13
N ARG A 88 -3.99 13.37 4.62
CA ARG A 88 -4.14 14.41 5.62
C ARG A 88 -4.60 15.72 5.01
N ASN A 89 -4.36 15.90 3.73
CA ASN A 89 -4.71 17.13 3.07
C ASN A 89 -6.10 17.12 2.48
N THR A 90 -6.81 16.03 2.60
CA THR A 90 -8.12 15.95 1.97
C THR A 90 -9.24 16.34 2.88
N ASP A 91 -8.98 16.77 4.06
CA ASP A 91 -10.04 17.12 4.95
C ASP A 91 -10.75 18.33 4.63
#